data_25107b50303a5f6dd5a5e511b242b2aa
#
_entry.id   25107b50303a5f6dd5a5e511b242b2aa
#
_cell.length_a   1.000
_cell.length_b   1.000
_cell.length_c   1.000
_cell.angle_alpha   90.00
_cell.angle_beta   90.00
_cell.angle_gamma   90.00
#
_symmetry.space_group_name_H-M   'P 1'
#
loop_
_entity.id
_entity.type
_entity.pdbx_description
1 polymer ?
#
loop_
_entity_poly.entity_id
_entity_poly.type
_entity_poly.pdbx_seq_one_letter_code
_entity_poly.pdbx_strand_id
1 'polypeptide(L)'
;MTNVFGNVVNVKQYPLLDSNFRNHCKQKLDEDSVLVLDNFLTSLAIDSIKAEGKDNQHLAYFAEKNHNIYLLPPDAEFSPDHPRNREVVSSKGCITTDQIPDSSALRVLYEAPQFRDFLCAVLDIE
;
A
#
# COMPACT_ATOMS: atom_id res chain seq x y z
N MET A 1 -13.74 21.31 13.42
CA MET A 1 -13.69 20.06 12.65
C MET A 1 -12.49 19.25 13.10
N THR A 2 -12.70 18.03 13.49
CA THR A 2 -11.61 17.11 13.79
C THR A 2 -10.88 16.79 12.50
N ASN A 3 -9.59 17.03 12.44
CA ASN A 3 -8.76 16.63 11.29
C ASN A 3 -8.58 15.11 11.34
N VAL A 4 -9.51 14.38 10.73
CA VAL A 4 -9.56 12.92 10.73
C VAL A 4 -8.27 12.34 10.12
N PHE A 5 -7.74 12.96 9.08
CA PHE A 5 -6.48 12.55 8.44
C PHE A 5 -5.28 12.68 9.39
N GLY A 6 -5.20 13.78 10.16
CA GLY A 6 -4.15 13.99 11.16
C GLY A 6 -4.21 13.03 12.36
N ASN A 7 -5.35 12.34 12.56
CA ASN A 7 -5.45 11.25 13.53
C ASN A 7 -4.90 9.93 12.99
N VAL A 8 -4.78 9.80 11.67
CA VAL A 8 -4.29 8.58 11.00
C VAL A 8 -2.81 8.71 10.64
N VAL A 9 -2.40 9.87 10.11
CA VAL A 9 -1.03 10.13 9.66
C VAL A 9 -0.32 11.10 10.60
N ASN A 10 0.95 10.85 10.87
CA ASN A 10 1.81 11.76 11.62
C ASN A 10 2.20 12.99 10.79
N VAL A 11 1.22 13.85 10.52
CA VAL A 11 1.37 15.03 9.64
C VAL A 11 2.36 16.06 10.15
N LYS A 12 2.65 16.08 11.45
CA LYS A 12 3.70 16.96 12.01
C LYS A 12 5.10 16.50 11.62
N GLN A 13 5.32 15.20 11.57
CA GLN A 13 6.57 14.59 11.14
C GLN A 13 6.67 14.56 9.61
N TYR A 14 5.55 14.34 8.95
CA TYR A 14 5.45 14.17 7.50
C TYR A 14 4.45 15.16 6.90
N PRO A 15 4.88 16.41 6.63
CA PRO A 15 4.00 17.44 6.08
C PRO A 15 3.75 17.21 4.59
N LEU A 16 2.83 16.32 4.24
CA LEU A 16 2.58 15.85 2.88
C LEU A 16 2.24 16.95 1.86
N LEU A 17 1.77 18.11 2.31
CA LEU A 17 1.44 19.25 1.46
C LEU A 17 2.61 20.22 1.25
N ASP A 18 3.69 20.06 2.03
CA ASP A 18 4.87 20.92 1.90
C ASP A 18 5.70 20.52 0.68
N SER A 19 5.99 21.50 -0.18
CA SER A 19 6.72 21.26 -1.43
C SER A 19 8.18 20.86 -1.21
N ASN A 20 8.83 21.40 -0.18
CA ASN A 20 10.22 21.05 0.13
C ASN A 20 10.29 19.59 0.62
N PHE A 21 9.34 19.18 1.45
CA PHE A 21 9.24 17.80 1.90
C PHE A 21 9.00 16.83 0.72
N ARG A 22 8.07 17.16 -0.18
CA ARG A 22 7.80 16.37 -1.40
C ARG A 22 9.04 16.24 -2.29
N ASN A 23 9.74 17.35 -2.53
CA ASN A 23 10.96 17.34 -3.33
C ASN A 23 12.06 16.48 -2.70
N HIS A 24 12.24 16.57 -1.38
CA HIS A 24 13.18 15.72 -0.65
C HIS A 24 12.83 14.22 -0.78
N CYS A 25 11.55 13.89 -0.61
CA CYS A 25 11.08 12.49 -0.77
C CYS A 25 11.30 11.98 -2.19
N LYS A 26 11.00 12.81 -3.20
CA LYS A 26 11.24 12.46 -4.61
C LYS A 26 12.71 12.20 -4.87
N GLN A 27 13.57 13.11 -4.46
CA GLN A 27 15.02 12.96 -4.62
C GLN A 27 15.53 11.67 -3.97
N LYS A 28 15.10 11.41 -2.74
CA LYS A 28 15.49 10.19 -2.04
C LYS A 28 15.01 8.92 -2.74
N LEU A 29 13.80 8.92 -3.27
CA LEU A 29 13.28 7.80 -4.05
C LEU A 29 14.08 7.60 -5.34
N ASP A 30 14.43 8.67 -6.04
CA ASP A 30 15.21 8.63 -7.27
C ASP A 30 16.65 8.13 -7.03
N GLU A 31 17.26 8.50 -5.90
CA GLU A 31 18.63 8.09 -5.53
C GLU A 31 18.68 6.65 -4.99
N ASP A 32 17.77 6.29 -4.09
CA ASP A 32 17.82 5.03 -3.34
C ASP A 32 16.90 3.94 -3.91
N SER A 33 16.03 4.27 -4.87
CA SER A 33 14.95 3.42 -5.39
C SER A 33 13.94 2.93 -4.33
N VAL A 34 13.99 3.50 -3.14
CA VAL A 34 13.09 3.21 -2.04
C VAL A 34 12.91 4.45 -1.16
N LEU A 35 11.69 4.67 -0.68
CA LEU A 35 11.36 5.69 0.30
C LEU A 35 10.68 5.02 1.50
N VAL A 36 11.27 5.17 2.68
CA VAL A 36 10.72 4.67 3.95
C VAL A 36 10.39 5.85 4.85
N LEU A 37 9.16 5.89 5.34
CA LEU A 37 8.66 6.90 6.27
C LEU A 37 8.30 6.21 7.59
N ASP A 38 9.27 6.13 8.49
CA ASP A 38 9.11 5.46 9.78
C ASP A 38 8.04 6.13 10.64
N ASN A 39 7.16 5.31 11.23
CA ASN A 39 6.03 5.81 12.03
C ASN A 39 5.10 6.75 11.24
N PHE A 40 4.91 6.50 9.96
CA PHE A 40 4.04 7.30 9.10
C PHE A 40 2.61 7.35 9.62
N LEU A 41 2.07 6.21 10.04
CA LEU A 41 0.78 6.14 10.71
C LEU A 41 0.93 6.37 12.22
N THR A 42 -0.09 6.96 12.82
CA THR A 42 -0.16 7.09 14.29
C THR A 42 -0.34 5.72 14.94
N SER A 43 0.10 5.58 16.19
CA SER A 43 -0.09 4.32 16.95
C SER A 43 -1.56 3.93 17.06
N LEU A 44 -2.45 4.91 17.26
CA LEU A 44 -3.90 4.67 17.32
C LEU A 44 -4.44 4.12 16.00
N ALA A 45 -3.97 4.65 14.86
CA ALA A 45 -4.37 4.14 13.56
C ALA A 45 -3.88 2.70 13.35
N ILE A 46 -2.64 2.40 13.71
CA ILE A 46 -2.08 1.05 13.62
C ILE A 46 -2.88 0.06 14.47
N ASP A 47 -3.19 0.41 15.71
CA ASP A 47 -3.95 -0.46 16.61
C ASP A 47 -5.38 -0.69 16.09
N SER A 48 -6.02 0.37 15.59
CA SER A 48 -7.33 0.29 14.96
C SER A 48 -7.35 -0.61 13.72
N ILE A 49 -6.36 -0.47 12.84
CA ILE A 49 -6.23 -1.29 11.62
C ILE A 49 -6.00 -2.76 11.98
N LYS A 50 -5.14 -3.03 12.96
CA LYS A 50 -4.90 -4.41 13.44
C LYS A 50 -6.16 -5.05 14.00
N ALA A 51 -6.90 -4.32 14.84
CA ALA A 51 -8.15 -4.80 15.42
C ALA A 51 -9.19 -5.06 14.33
N GLU A 52 -9.39 -4.12 13.41
CA GLU A 52 -10.31 -4.26 12.28
C GLU A 52 -9.97 -5.50 11.43
N GLY A 53 -8.70 -5.68 11.05
CA GLY A 53 -8.26 -6.84 10.28
C GLY A 53 -8.50 -8.15 11.01
N LYS A 54 -8.24 -8.19 12.32
CA LYS A 54 -8.44 -9.38 13.15
C LYS A 54 -9.93 -9.72 13.28
N ASP A 55 -10.76 -8.73 13.55
CA ASP A 55 -12.20 -8.92 13.77
C ASP A 55 -12.91 -9.34 12.48
N ASN A 56 -12.40 -8.91 11.32
CA ASN A 56 -12.97 -9.15 10.00
C ASN A 56 -12.32 -10.31 9.23
N GLN A 57 -11.43 -11.08 9.83
CA GLN A 57 -10.78 -12.24 9.16
C GLN A 57 -11.78 -13.20 8.53
N HIS A 58 -12.92 -13.40 9.16
CA HIS A 58 -13.99 -14.29 8.68
C HIS A 58 -14.63 -13.82 7.36
N LEU A 59 -14.44 -12.55 6.98
CA LEU A 59 -14.93 -11.99 5.71
C LEU A 59 -13.96 -12.23 4.56
N ALA A 60 -12.72 -12.59 4.84
CA ALA A 60 -11.71 -12.79 3.81
C ALA A 60 -12.09 -13.98 2.90
N TYR A 61 -12.09 -13.75 1.60
CA TYR A 61 -12.12 -14.86 0.65
C TYR A 61 -10.69 -15.23 0.25
N PHE A 62 -10.47 -16.50 -0.01
CA PHE A 62 -9.16 -17.03 -0.37
C PHE A 62 -9.11 -17.41 -1.84
N ALA A 63 -8.07 -16.97 -2.52
CA ALA A 63 -7.77 -17.36 -3.89
C ALA A 63 -6.37 -17.98 -3.95
N GLU A 64 -6.29 -19.13 -4.63
CA GLU A 64 -5.02 -19.80 -4.91
C GLU A 64 -4.75 -19.70 -6.41
N LYS A 65 -3.57 -19.22 -6.78
CA LYS A 65 -3.16 -19.06 -8.18
C LYS A 65 -1.71 -19.48 -8.36
N ASN A 66 -1.45 -20.12 -9.49
CA ASN A 66 -0.11 -20.37 -9.97
C ASN A 66 0.35 -19.20 -10.85
N HIS A 67 1.56 -18.76 -10.66
CA HIS A 67 2.16 -17.72 -11.49
C HIS A 67 3.68 -17.83 -11.51
N ASN A 68 4.30 -17.41 -12.60
CA ASN A 68 5.74 -17.18 -12.65
C ASN A 68 6.08 -15.75 -12.19
N ILE A 69 7.36 -15.44 -12.05
CA ILE A 69 7.85 -14.15 -11.58
C ILE A 69 7.47 -12.97 -12.50
N TYR A 70 7.15 -13.22 -13.74
CA TYR A 70 6.79 -12.20 -14.72
C TYR A 70 5.27 -11.97 -14.82
N LEU A 71 4.46 -12.81 -14.16
CA LEU A 71 3.00 -12.78 -14.26
C LEU A 71 2.48 -12.90 -15.71
N LEU A 72 3.22 -13.60 -16.55
CA LEU A 72 2.95 -13.81 -17.96
C LEU A 72 2.78 -15.30 -18.26
N PRO A 73 2.16 -15.67 -19.38
CA PRO A 73 2.13 -17.05 -19.83
C PRO A 73 3.54 -17.65 -19.93
N PRO A 74 3.68 -18.98 -19.79
CA PRO A 74 4.95 -19.66 -20.03
C PRO A 74 5.51 -19.34 -21.43
N ASP A 75 6.81 -19.19 -21.51
CA ASP A 75 7.52 -18.93 -22.76
C ASP A 75 7.98 -20.28 -23.35
N ALA A 76 7.51 -20.58 -24.55
CA ALA A 76 7.78 -21.85 -25.22
C ALA A 76 9.27 -22.05 -25.62
N GLU A 77 10.06 -20.98 -25.64
CA GLU A 77 11.49 -21.06 -25.90
C GLU A 77 12.30 -21.64 -24.72
N PHE A 78 11.69 -21.71 -23.53
CA PHE A 78 12.33 -22.22 -22.32
C PHE A 78 11.60 -23.45 -21.79
N SER A 79 12.36 -24.34 -21.12
CA SER A 79 11.76 -25.51 -20.47
C SER A 79 10.82 -25.09 -19.32
N PRO A 80 9.87 -25.95 -18.91
CA PRO A 80 8.99 -25.68 -17.78
C PRO A 80 9.74 -25.38 -16.47
N ASP A 81 10.88 -26.01 -16.26
CA ASP A 81 11.72 -25.83 -15.05
C ASP A 81 12.66 -24.63 -15.11
N HIS A 82 12.74 -23.98 -16.27
CA HIS A 82 13.57 -22.78 -16.41
C HIS A 82 13.03 -21.66 -15.51
N PRO A 83 13.89 -20.85 -14.86
CA PRO A 83 13.46 -19.74 -14.00
C PRO A 83 12.42 -18.81 -14.63
N ARG A 84 12.47 -18.63 -15.96
CA ARG A 84 11.47 -17.85 -16.72
C ARG A 84 10.04 -18.42 -16.60
N ASN A 85 9.93 -19.75 -16.61
CA ASN A 85 8.63 -20.44 -16.65
C ASN A 85 8.23 -21.05 -15.30
N ARG A 86 9.18 -21.21 -14.37
CA ARG A 86 8.90 -21.80 -13.07
C ARG A 86 7.76 -21.08 -12.38
N GLU A 87 6.74 -21.81 -12.01
CA GLU A 87 5.57 -21.28 -11.31
C GLU A 87 5.69 -21.50 -9.80
N VAL A 88 5.13 -20.54 -9.08
CA VAL A 88 4.89 -20.64 -7.63
C VAL A 88 3.40 -20.55 -7.37
N VAL A 89 2.95 -21.28 -6.36
CA VAL A 89 1.59 -21.19 -5.87
C VAL A 89 1.49 -20.07 -4.85
N SER A 90 0.57 -19.13 -5.06
CA SER A 90 0.24 -18.11 -4.07
C SER A 90 -1.18 -18.30 -3.57
N SER A 91 -1.35 -18.34 -2.25
CA SER A 91 -2.66 -18.32 -1.60
C SER A 91 -2.80 -16.98 -0.86
N LYS A 92 -3.86 -16.26 -1.16
CA LYS A 92 -4.13 -14.94 -0.58
C LYS A 92 -5.54 -14.86 -0.05
N GLY A 93 -5.69 -14.36 1.19
CA GLY A 93 -6.98 -13.96 1.75
C GLY A 93 -7.18 -12.46 1.54
N CYS A 94 -8.34 -12.07 1.03
CA CYS A 94 -8.67 -10.68 0.75
C CYS A 94 -9.97 -10.28 1.44
N ILE A 95 -9.91 -9.17 2.18
CA ILE A 95 -11.09 -8.42 2.63
C ILE A 95 -11.30 -7.32 1.61
N THR A 96 -12.47 -7.26 1.01
CA THR A 96 -12.75 -6.34 -0.09
C THR A 96 -13.17 -4.95 0.38
N THR A 97 -13.07 -3.96 -0.48
CA THR A 97 -13.35 -2.55 -0.17
C THR A 97 -14.76 -2.33 0.36
N ASP A 98 -15.76 -3.05 -0.16
CA ASP A 98 -17.15 -3.00 0.29
C ASP A 98 -17.36 -3.50 1.73
N GLN A 99 -16.39 -4.27 2.25
CA GLN A 99 -16.39 -4.78 3.62
C GLN A 99 -15.63 -3.88 4.61
N ILE A 100 -15.00 -2.81 4.12
CA ILE A 100 -14.24 -1.84 4.94
C ILE A 100 -15.11 -0.61 5.17
N PRO A 101 -15.44 -0.26 6.43
CA PRO A 101 -16.32 0.88 6.71
C PRO A 101 -15.64 2.23 6.39
N ASP A 102 -16.44 3.24 6.11
CA ASP A 102 -15.94 4.59 5.80
C ASP A 102 -15.13 5.20 6.95
N SER A 103 -15.39 4.78 8.17
CA SER A 103 -14.66 5.22 9.36
C SER A 103 -13.30 4.54 9.56
N SER A 104 -12.98 3.52 8.75
CA SER A 104 -11.71 2.81 8.83
C SER A 104 -10.52 3.74 8.58
N ALA A 105 -9.48 3.63 9.41
CA ALA A 105 -8.24 4.37 9.21
C ALA A 105 -7.58 4.05 7.84
N LEU A 106 -7.75 2.82 7.35
CA LEU A 106 -7.28 2.43 6.00
C LEU A 106 -8.00 3.24 4.92
N ARG A 107 -9.33 3.36 5.01
CA ARG A 107 -10.13 4.12 4.04
C ARG A 107 -9.83 5.61 4.12
N VAL A 108 -9.75 6.16 5.33
CA VAL A 108 -9.37 7.57 5.56
C VAL A 108 -8.03 7.88 4.90
N LEU A 109 -7.04 7.02 5.02
CA LEU A 109 -5.74 7.20 4.38
C LEU A 109 -5.85 7.09 2.86
N TYR A 110 -6.44 6.00 2.37
CA TYR A 110 -6.46 5.68 0.94
C TYR A 110 -7.24 6.71 0.12
N GLU A 111 -8.34 7.22 0.65
CA GLU A 111 -9.21 8.20 -0.02
C GLU A 111 -8.76 9.66 0.21
N ALA A 112 -7.76 9.91 1.06
CA ALA A 112 -7.31 11.25 1.36
C ALA A 112 -6.65 11.92 0.14
N PRO A 113 -7.17 13.08 -0.33
CA PRO A 113 -6.53 13.82 -1.42
C PRO A 113 -5.07 14.18 -1.12
N GLN A 114 -4.75 14.53 0.14
CA GLN A 114 -3.41 14.88 0.57
C GLN A 114 -2.42 13.73 0.35
N PHE A 115 -2.84 12.50 0.59
CA PHE A 115 -1.99 11.32 0.39
C PHE A 115 -1.80 11.02 -1.10
N ARG A 116 -2.88 11.09 -1.87
CA ARG A 116 -2.80 10.92 -3.34
C ARG A 116 -1.91 11.97 -3.97
N ASP A 117 -2.10 13.25 -3.64
CA ASP A 117 -1.33 14.34 -4.19
C ASP A 117 0.16 14.23 -3.83
N PHE A 118 0.47 13.76 -2.62
CA PHE A 118 1.83 13.44 -2.21
C PHE A 118 2.43 12.33 -3.09
N LEU A 119 1.70 11.22 -3.29
CA LEU A 119 2.18 10.12 -4.14
C LEU A 119 2.41 10.58 -5.57
N CYS A 120 1.49 11.34 -6.15
CA CYS A 120 1.63 11.88 -7.50
C CYS A 120 2.90 12.76 -7.61
N ALA A 121 3.15 13.63 -6.63
CA ALA A 121 4.32 14.50 -6.63
C ALA A 121 5.64 13.72 -6.50
N VAL A 122 5.69 12.70 -5.64
CA VAL A 122 6.90 11.91 -5.40
C VAL A 122 7.18 10.93 -6.55
N LEU A 123 6.13 10.40 -7.18
CA LEU A 123 6.24 9.45 -8.29
C LEU A 123 6.28 10.14 -9.67
N ASP A 124 6.11 11.45 -9.72
CA ASP A 124 6.08 12.24 -10.96
C ASP A 124 5.00 11.76 -11.94
N ILE A 125 3.81 11.52 -11.43
CA ILE A 125 2.62 11.09 -12.18
C ILE A 125 1.45 12.05 -11.97
N GLU A 126 0.48 12.06 -12.91
CA GLU A 126 -0.76 12.85 -12.85
C GLU A 126 -1.89 12.13 -12.08
#